data_c22694f3582f03a06fdc0e347922477b
#
_entry.id   c22694f3582f03a06fdc0e347922477b
#
_cell.length_a   1.000
_cell.length_b   1.000
_cell.length_c   1.000
_cell.angle_alpha   90.00
_cell.angle_beta   90.00
_cell.angle_gamma   90.00
#
_symmetry.space_group_name_H-M   'P 1'
#
loop_
_entity.id
_entity.type
_entity.pdbx_description
1 polymer ?
#
loop_
_entity_poly.entity_id
_entity_poly.type
_entity_poly.pdbx_seq_one_letter_code
_entity_poly.pdbx_strand_id
1 'polypeptide(L)'
;MSVIIALAALALLMLAAYRGYSVILFAPIAALGAVLLTDPSAVAPAFTGVFMEKMVGFIKLYFPVFLLGAVFGKLIELSGFSRSIVAAAIRLLGTRQAMLVIVLVCALLTYGGVSLFVVVFAVYPFAAEMFRQSNIPKRLIPATIALGAFSFTMDALPGTPQIQNIIPSTFFNTTAWAAPWLGVIGTIFVFCAGMLFLQRQRNKAQRTGEGYGSDLRNEPETAADIKLPNPWIALSPLLAVGIMNLLFTQWIPQWYGKTHSLALPGMATPVTTEIAKLTAIWAVQAALLVGILMVLAFGYKAISRKLAEGSKSAVSGALLAAMNTASEYGFGAVIASLPGFLVLADWLKSIPNPLVNEAVTVTLLAGITGSASGGMSIALAAMANDFIAAAHAANIPLEVMHRVAAMASGGMDTLPHNGAVITLLAVTGLTHREAYKDIFCITLIKTLAVFVVIGTFYATGIV
;
A
#
# COMPACT_ATOMS: atom_id res chain seq x y z
N MET A 1 -19.64 6.34 -28.13
CA MET A 1 -18.75 7.52 -28.01
C MET A 1 -18.33 7.76 -26.55
N SER A 2 -19.27 7.90 -25.61
CA SER A 2 -19.01 8.22 -24.21
C SER A 2 -18.08 7.21 -23.47
N VAL A 3 -18.27 5.90 -23.69
CA VAL A 3 -17.38 4.84 -23.12
C VAL A 3 -15.95 4.98 -23.64
N ILE A 4 -15.80 5.30 -24.93
CA ILE A 4 -14.46 5.49 -25.53
C ILE A 4 -13.75 6.69 -24.90
N ILE A 5 -14.46 7.77 -24.58
CA ILE A 5 -13.88 8.95 -23.88
C ILE A 5 -13.39 8.56 -22.48
N ALA A 6 -14.20 7.83 -21.70
CA ALA A 6 -13.78 7.38 -20.37
C ALA A 6 -12.57 6.44 -20.42
N LEU A 7 -12.56 5.48 -21.34
CA LEU A 7 -11.43 4.57 -21.56
C LEU A 7 -10.19 5.31 -22.06
N ALA A 8 -10.36 6.31 -22.95
CA ALA A 8 -9.23 7.12 -23.44
C ALA A 8 -8.61 7.97 -22.32
N ALA A 9 -9.41 8.52 -21.41
CA ALA A 9 -8.90 9.25 -20.24
C ALA A 9 -8.11 8.34 -19.30
N LEU A 10 -8.63 7.13 -19.02
CA LEU A 10 -7.90 6.11 -18.25
C LEU A 10 -6.59 5.71 -18.96
N ALA A 11 -6.63 5.47 -20.27
CA ALA A 11 -5.45 5.14 -21.06
C ALA A 11 -4.42 6.28 -21.09
N LEU A 12 -4.86 7.54 -21.15
CA LEU A 12 -3.99 8.70 -21.08
C LEU A 12 -3.28 8.80 -19.72
N LEU A 13 -4.01 8.59 -18.62
CA LEU A 13 -3.42 8.57 -17.28
C LEU A 13 -2.40 7.45 -17.14
N MET A 14 -2.74 6.24 -17.59
CA MET A 14 -1.84 5.09 -17.60
C MET A 14 -0.58 5.36 -18.45
N LEU A 15 -0.73 5.93 -19.64
CA LEU A 15 0.39 6.27 -20.51
C LEU A 15 1.30 7.33 -19.88
N ALA A 16 0.72 8.33 -19.22
CA ALA A 16 1.48 9.36 -18.51
C ALA A 16 2.30 8.75 -17.35
N ALA A 17 1.68 7.90 -16.53
CA ALA A 17 2.35 7.19 -15.45
C ALA A 17 3.46 6.25 -16.00
N TYR A 18 3.16 5.49 -17.07
CA TYR A 18 4.14 4.60 -17.73
C TYR A 18 5.35 5.35 -18.26
N ARG A 19 5.16 6.57 -18.76
CA ARG A 19 6.26 7.45 -19.24
C ARG A 19 6.97 8.22 -18.13
N GLY A 20 6.60 8.02 -16.88
CA GLY A 20 7.20 8.69 -15.73
C GLY A 20 6.75 10.15 -15.54
N TYR A 21 5.67 10.57 -16.19
CA TYR A 21 5.10 11.89 -15.95
C TYR A 21 4.38 11.96 -14.61
N SER A 22 4.27 13.16 -14.06
CA SER A 22 3.60 13.40 -12.79
C SER A 22 2.09 13.10 -12.87
N VAL A 23 1.62 12.17 -12.08
CA VAL A 23 0.19 11.87 -11.94
C VAL A 23 -0.60 13.08 -11.41
N ILE A 24 0.02 13.88 -10.52
CA ILE A 24 -0.59 15.12 -9.99
C ILE A 24 -0.97 16.08 -11.11
N LEU A 25 -0.15 16.16 -12.16
CA LEU A 25 -0.39 17.02 -13.32
C LEU A 25 -1.35 16.37 -14.32
N PHE A 26 -1.16 15.09 -14.62
CA PHE A 26 -1.88 14.44 -15.72
C PHE A 26 -3.27 13.91 -15.32
N ALA A 27 -3.53 13.65 -14.06
CA ALA A 27 -4.87 13.24 -13.61
C ALA A 27 -5.93 14.32 -13.87
N PRO A 28 -5.74 15.60 -13.46
CA PRO A 28 -6.70 16.65 -13.84
C PRO A 28 -6.79 16.87 -15.35
N ILE A 29 -5.68 16.82 -16.09
CA ILE A 29 -5.67 16.99 -17.55
C ILE A 29 -6.51 15.90 -18.22
N ALA A 30 -6.33 14.64 -17.83
CA ALA A 30 -7.09 13.53 -18.39
C ALA A 30 -8.57 13.58 -18.02
N ALA A 31 -8.89 13.89 -16.75
CA ALA A 31 -10.27 14.05 -16.29
C ALA A 31 -11.01 15.19 -17.02
N LEU A 32 -10.41 16.37 -17.06
CA LEU A 32 -11.01 17.55 -17.67
C LEU A 32 -11.04 17.46 -19.21
N GLY A 33 -10.08 16.76 -19.82
CA GLY A 33 -10.12 16.40 -21.23
C GLY A 33 -11.33 15.52 -21.57
N ALA A 34 -11.66 14.55 -20.71
CA ALA A 34 -12.88 13.76 -20.87
C ALA A 34 -14.15 14.57 -20.69
N VAL A 35 -14.18 15.51 -19.72
CA VAL A 35 -15.30 16.45 -19.56
C VAL A 35 -15.44 17.34 -20.79
N LEU A 36 -14.34 17.93 -21.28
CA LEU A 36 -14.32 18.78 -22.47
C LEU A 36 -14.92 18.10 -23.71
N LEU A 37 -14.60 16.81 -23.89
CA LEU A 37 -15.12 16.01 -25.00
C LEU A 37 -16.59 15.59 -24.81
N THR A 38 -17.11 15.66 -23.59
CA THR A 38 -18.48 15.27 -23.25
C THR A 38 -19.40 16.47 -23.15
N ASP A 39 -19.01 17.48 -22.38
CA ASP A 39 -19.69 18.75 -22.18
C ASP A 39 -18.67 19.86 -21.90
N PRO A 40 -18.31 20.66 -22.92
CA PRO A 40 -17.32 21.75 -22.79
C PRO A 40 -17.70 22.80 -21.73
N SER A 41 -19.00 23.02 -21.49
CA SER A 41 -19.47 24.02 -20.52
C SER A 41 -19.22 23.58 -19.06
N ALA A 42 -19.09 22.29 -18.82
CA ALA A 42 -18.91 21.70 -17.50
C ALA A 42 -17.43 21.66 -17.02
N VAL A 43 -16.44 22.03 -17.84
CA VAL A 43 -15.01 21.87 -17.51
C VAL A 43 -14.61 22.57 -16.21
N ALA A 44 -14.89 23.88 -16.08
CA ALA A 44 -14.53 24.64 -14.88
C ALA A 44 -15.35 24.22 -13.64
N PRO A 45 -16.67 24.01 -13.72
CA PRO A 45 -17.45 23.44 -12.63
C PRO A 45 -16.96 22.04 -12.19
N ALA A 46 -16.63 21.14 -13.12
CA ALA A 46 -16.10 19.81 -12.81
C ALA A 46 -14.75 19.88 -12.12
N PHE A 47 -13.89 20.82 -12.50
CA PHE A 47 -12.61 21.01 -11.83
C PHE A 47 -12.78 21.44 -10.37
N THR A 48 -13.54 22.50 -10.12
CA THR A 48 -13.65 23.08 -8.78
C THR A 48 -14.61 22.29 -7.89
N GLY A 49 -15.80 21.93 -8.40
CA GLY A 49 -16.88 21.31 -7.63
C GLY A 49 -16.78 19.79 -7.51
N VAL A 50 -16.01 19.10 -8.39
CA VAL A 50 -15.85 17.64 -8.31
C VAL A 50 -14.40 17.26 -8.06
N PHE A 51 -13.48 17.58 -8.98
CA PHE A 51 -12.10 17.16 -8.89
C PHE A 51 -11.43 17.68 -7.60
N MET A 52 -11.42 19.00 -7.39
CA MET A 52 -10.75 19.62 -6.24
C MET A 52 -11.44 19.28 -4.93
N GLU A 53 -12.76 19.22 -4.88
CA GLU A 53 -13.48 18.84 -3.67
C GLU A 53 -13.09 17.43 -3.19
N LYS A 54 -13.05 16.47 -4.10
CA LYS A 54 -12.67 15.09 -3.77
C LYS A 54 -11.19 14.98 -3.46
N MET A 55 -10.32 15.62 -4.22
CA MET A 55 -8.89 15.67 -3.98
C MET A 55 -8.57 16.24 -2.59
N VAL A 56 -9.16 17.39 -2.23
CA VAL A 56 -8.97 18.00 -0.90
C VAL A 56 -9.59 17.16 0.20
N GLY A 57 -10.75 16.56 -0.05
CA GLY A 57 -11.38 15.61 0.88
C GLY A 57 -10.48 14.43 1.22
N PHE A 58 -9.78 13.86 0.22
CA PHE A 58 -8.80 12.80 0.43
C PHE A 58 -7.61 13.28 1.29
N ILE A 59 -7.04 14.43 0.96
CA ILE A 59 -5.94 15.04 1.72
C ILE A 59 -6.34 15.25 3.18
N LYS A 60 -7.51 15.82 3.42
CA LYS A 60 -8.05 16.07 4.77
C LYS A 60 -8.07 14.82 5.63
N LEU A 61 -8.45 13.68 5.05
CA LEU A 61 -8.59 12.42 5.78
C LEU A 61 -7.24 11.71 5.96
N TYR A 62 -6.45 11.57 4.89
CA TYR A 62 -5.34 10.63 4.85
C TYR A 62 -3.95 11.24 4.92
N PHE A 63 -3.79 12.55 4.63
CA PHE A 63 -2.47 13.18 4.68
C PHE A 63 -1.72 12.98 6.02
N PRO A 64 -2.37 13.08 7.19
CA PRO A 64 -1.68 12.83 8.46
C PRO A 64 -1.14 11.39 8.57
N VAL A 65 -1.83 10.39 8.00
CA VAL A 65 -1.35 9.00 7.97
C VAL A 65 -0.11 8.87 7.09
N PHE A 66 -0.14 9.46 5.89
CA PHE A 66 1.03 9.49 5.00
C PHE A 66 2.22 10.18 5.66
N LEU A 67 1.99 11.32 6.31
CA LEU A 67 3.02 12.11 6.97
C LEU A 67 3.67 11.33 8.12
N LEU A 68 2.84 10.82 9.04
CA LEU A 68 3.35 10.08 10.20
C LEU A 68 4.05 8.78 9.80
N GLY A 69 3.52 8.06 8.81
CA GLY A 69 4.16 6.86 8.26
C GLY A 69 5.52 7.16 7.64
N ALA A 70 5.63 8.23 6.84
CA ALA A 70 6.89 8.65 6.24
C ALA A 70 7.92 9.11 7.29
N VAL A 71 7.49 9.88 8.28
CA VAL A 71 8.35 10.32 9.41
C VAL A 71 8.82 9.11 10.20
N PHE A 72 7.90 8.20 10.58
CA PHE A 72 8.25 6.99 11.30
C PHE A 72 9.27 6.15 10.55
N GLY A 73 9.03 5.87 9.26
CA GLY A 73 9.95 5.11 8.41
C GLY A 73 11.33 5.76 8.30
N LYS A 74 11.38 7.10 8.15
CA LYS A 74 12.64 7.84 8.10
C LYS A 74 13.41 7.82 9.41
N LEU A 75 12.72 7.89 10.54
CA LEU A 75 13.36 7.78 11.86
C LEU A 75 13.90 6.37 12.11
N ILE A 76 13.19 5.31 11.72
CA ILE A 76 13.65 3.92 11.77
C ILE A 76 14.93 3.74 10.91
N GLU A 77 15.02 4.40 9.77
CA GLU A 77 16.21 4.41 8.92
C GLU A 77 17.38 5.14 9.60
N LEU A 78 17.16 6.38 10.03
CA LEU A 78 18.20 7.24 10.62
C LEU A 78 18.75 6.72 11.95
N SER A 79 17.92 6.05 12.75
CA SER A 79 18.33 5.41 14.01
C SER A 79 19.21 4.17 13.80
N GLY A 80 19.25 3.61 12.57
CA GLY A 80 19.89 2.34 12.28
C GLY A 80 19.07 1.13 12.75
N PHE A 81 17.83 1.32 13.20
CA PHE A 81 16.97 0.23 13.69
C PHE A 81 16.67 -0.79 12.60
N SER A 82 16.37 -0.35 11.36
CA SER A 82 16.16 -1.25 10.23
C SER A 82 17.37 -2.17 10.01
N ARG A 83 18.60 -1.62 10.05
CA ARG A 83 19.84 -2.39 9.90
C ARG A 83 20.03 -3.40 11.03
N SER A 84 19.73 -2.99 12.26
CA SER A 84 19.83 -3.88 13.43
C SER A 84 18.86 -5.07 13.35
N ILE A 85 17.62 -4.82 12.92
CA ILE A 85 16.59 -5.86 12.72
C ILE A 85 17.05 -6.86 11.65
N VAL A 86 17.55 -6.36 10.50
CA VAL A 86 18.06 -7.23 9.43
C VAL A 86 19.22 -8.09 9.92
N ALA A 87 20.19 -7.49 10.59
CA ALA A 87 21.36 -8.21 11.12
C ALA A 87 20.97 -9.28 12.15
N ALA A 88 19.98 -8.99 13.01
CA ALA A 88 19.46 -9.96 13.95
C ALA A 88 18.74 -11.12 13.26
N ALA A 89 17.92 -10.85 12.26
CA ALA A 89 17.23 -11.87 11.47
C ALA A 89 18.22 -12.81 10.77
N ILE A 90 19.31 -12.27 10.22
CA ILE A 90 20.39 -13.06 9.60
C ILE A 90 21.06 -13.97 10.62
N ARG A 91 21.34 -13.44 11.83
CA ARG A 91 21.97 -14.24 12.90
C ARG A 91 21.08 -15.39 13.37
N LEU A 92 19.76 -15.17 13.44
CA LEU A 92 18.79 -16.15 13.92
C LEU A 92 18.50 -17.25 12.89
N LEU A 93 18.31 -16.89 11.63
CA LEU A 93 17.84 -17.81 10.57
C LEU A 93 18.97 -18.34 9.68
N GLY A 94 20.13 -17.69 9.73
CA GLY A 94 21.30 -18.06 8.93
C GLY A 94 21.21 -17.65 7.46
N THR A 95 22.35 -17.64 6.77
CA THR A 95 22.45 -17.22 5.36
C THR A 95 21.83 -18.23 4.38
N ARG A 96 21.71 -19.51 4.76
CA ARG A 96 21.08 -20.55 3.92
C ARG A 96 19.63 -20.24 3.57
N GLN A 97 18.93 -19.50 4.44
CA GLN A 97 17.52 -19.10 4.29
C GLN A 97 17.39 -17.66 3.76
N ALA A 98 18.34 -17.19 2.94
CA ALA A 98 18.43 -15.80 2.51
C ALA A 98 17.08 -15.20 2.04
N MET A 99 16.36 -15.90 1.15
CA MET A 99 15.07 -15.41 0.65
C MET A 99 14.04 -15.29 1.78
N LEU A 100 13.92 -16.31 2.64
CA LEU A 100 12.99 -16.28 3.78
C LEU A 100 13.30 -15.13 4.73
N VAL A 101 14.58 -14.94 5.09
CA VAL A 101 15.01 -13.83 5.95
C VAL A 101 14.60 -12.49 5.37
N ILE A 102 14.89 -12.27 4.09
CA ILE A 102 14.56 -11.00 3.42
C ILE A 102 13.04 -10.78 3.36
N VAL A 103 12.24 -11.80 3.02
CA VAL A 103 10.78 -11.70 3.03
C VAL A 103 10.25 -11.34 4.42
N LEU A 104 10.71 -12.03 5.47
CA LEU A 104 10.26 -11.78 6.84
C LEU A 104 10.66 -10.40 7.36
N VAL A 105 11.88 -9.94 7.04
CA VAL A 105 12.32 -8.59 7.41
C VAL A 105 11.53 -7.52 6.68
N CYS A 106 11.34 -7.67 5.37
CA CYS A 106 10.48 -6.77 4.59
C CYS A 106 9.06 -6.75 5.17
N ALA A 107 8.50 -7.91 5.47
CA ALA A 107 7.18 -8.05 6.06
C ALA A 107 7.07 -7.33 7.42
N LEU A 108 8.04 -7.53 8.28
CA LEU A 108 8.08 -6.92 9.62
C LEU A 108 8.17 -5.39 9.54
N LEU A 109 9.07 -4.87 8.71
CA LEU A 109 9.23 -3.43 8.53
C LEU A 109 7.96 -2.80 7.94
N THR A 110 7.38 -3.41 6.90
CA THR A 110 6.16 -2.91 6.26
C THR A 110 4.96 -2.97 7.21
N TYR A 111 4.77 -4.08 7.92
CA TYR A 111 3.71 -4.21 8.92
C TYR A 111 3.88 -3.21 10.08
N GLY A 112 5.12 -2.90 10.45
CA GLY A 112 5.43 -1.86 11.44
C GLY A 112 5.17 -0.43 10.95
N GLY A 113 4.69 -0.23 9.72
CA GLY A 113 4.34 1.10 9.19
C GLY A 113 5.46 1.77 8.39
N VAL A 114 6.58 1.08 8.15
CA VAL A 114 7.65 1.61 7.31
C VAL A 114 7.21 1.57 5.83
N SER A 115 7.36 2.71 5.15
CA SER A 115 7.04 2.80 3.72
C SER A 115 7.84 1.78 2.90
N LEU A 116 7.18 1.15 1.93
CA LEU A 116 7.80 0.18 1.01
C LEU A 116 9.07 0.73 0.32
N PHE A 117 9.12 2.01 -0.01
CA PHE A 117 10.30 2.65 -0.59
C PHE A 117 11.49 2.61 0.38
N VAL A 118 11.26 2.97 1.64
CA VAL A 118 12.30 2.91 2.70
C VAL A 118 12.75 1.47 2.92
N VAL A 119 11.83 0.52 2.92
CA VAL A 119 12.15 -0.92 3.06
C VAL A 119 13.09 -1.38 1.95
N VAL A 120 12.83 -1.00 0.68
CA VAL A 120 13.69 -1.36 -0.46
C VAL A 120 15.12 -0.88 -0.23
N PHE A 121 15.33 0.39 0.10
CA PHE A 121 16.66 0.95 0.35
C PHE A 121 17.35 0.35 1.57
N ALA A 122 16.59 0.09 2.64
CA ALA A 122 17.14 -0.45 3.87
C ALA A 122 17.55 -1.92 3.76
N VAL A 123 16.81 -2.72 2.98
CA VAL A 123 16.99 -4.17 2.91
C VAL A 123 17.91 -4.59 1.77
N TYR A 124 17.94 -3.83 0.66
CA TYR A 124 18.72 -4.22 -0.53
C TYR A 124 20.19 -4.52 -0.26
N PRO A 125 20.97 -3.72 0.51
CA PRO A 125 22.37 -4.03 0.78
C PRO A 125 22.57 -5.40 1.42
N PHE A 126 21.72 -5.77 2.35
CA PHE A 126 21.76 -7.07 3.02
C PHE A 126 21.29 -8.20 2.11
N ALA A 127 20.25 -7.94 1.31
CA ALA A 127 19.76 -8.91 0.34
C ALA A 127 20.85 -9.26 -0.69
N ALA A 128 21.55 -8.26 -1.22
CA ALA A 128 22.64 -8.44 -2.16
C ALA A 128 23.76 -9.32 -1.55
N GLU A 129 24.19 -8.99 -0.33
CA GLU A 129 25.24 -9.74 0.36
C GLU A 129 24.84 -11.19 0.65
N MET A 130 23.62 -11.41 1.19
CA MET A 130 23.12 -12.76 1.48
C MET A 130 22.96 -13.60 0.21
N PHE A 131 22.46 -13.00 -0.88
CA PHE A 131 22.28 -13.69 -2.15
C PHE A 131 23.62 -14.04 -2.79
N ARG A 132 24.62 -13.14 -2.67
CA ARG A 132 26.00 -13.39 -3.12
C ARG A 132 26.62 -14.56 -2.36
N GLN A 133 26.58 -14.55 -1.02
CA GLN A 133 27.11 -15.63 -0.16
C GLN A 133 26.43 -16.98 -0.41
N SER A 134 25.14 -16.97 -0.73
CA SER A 134 24.37 -18.18 -0.99
C SER A 134 24.36 -18.58 -2.47
N ASN A 135 25.06 -17.85 -3.33
CA ASN A 135 25.09 -18.01 -4.79
C ASN A 135 23.68 -18.08 -5.41
N ILE A 136 22.77 -17.22 -4.96
CA ILE A 136 21.40 -17.07 -5.49
C ILE A 136 21.42 -15.96 -6.55
N PRO A 137 20.77 -16.14 -7.72
CA PRO A 137 20.74 -15.11 -8.76
C PRO A 137 20.22 -13.77 -8.26
N LYS A 138 20.95 -12.70 -8.54
CA LYS A 138 20.58 -11.32 -8.17
C LYS A 138 19.17 -10.92 -8.66
N ARG A 139 18.76 -11.41 -9.84
CA ARG A 139 17.43 -11.14 -10.42
C ARG A 139 16.25 -11.54 -9.52
N LEU A 140 16.45 -12.45 -8.57
CA LEU A 140 15.41 -12.86 -7.62
C LEU A 140 15.26 -11.92 -6.42
N ILE A 141 16.20 -10.99 -6.20
CA ILE A 141 16.13 -10.01 -5.10
C ILE A 141 14.85 -9.15 -5.20
N PRO A 142 14.52 -8.54 -6.37
CA PRO A 142 13.31 -7.72 -6.48
C PRO A 142 12.02 -8.49 -6.15
N ALA A 143 11.85 -9.70 -6.66
CA ALA A 143 10.66 -10.51 -6.37
C ALA A 143 10.61 -10.93 -4.88
N THR A 144 11.76 -11.16 -4.25
CA THR A 144 11.85 -11.49 -2.82
C THR A 144 11.45 -10.30 -1.94
N ILE A 145 11.94 -9.10 -2.25
CA ILE A 145 11.54 -7.86 -1.55
C ILE A 145 10.05 -7.57 -1.82
N ALA A 146 9.59 -7.73 -3.06
CA ALA A 146 8.18 -7.51 -3.41
C ALA A 146 7.24 -8.46 -2.65
N LEU A 147 7.60 -9.73 -2.48
CA LEU A 147 6.81 -10.65 -1.68
C LEU A 147 6.68 -10.21 -0.22
N GLY A 148 7.74 -9.65 0.38
CA GLY A 148 7.69 -9.21 1.78
C GLY A 148 7.06 -7.83 2.00
N ALA A 149 7.30 -6.87 1.09
CA ALA A 149 6.95 -5.46 1.28
C ALA A 149 5.79 -4.96 0.41
N PHE A 150 5.51 -5.60 -0.74
CA PHE A 150 4.52 -5.12 -1.71
C PHE A 150 3.30 -6.06 -1.83
N SER A 151 3.08 -6.93 -0.84
CA SER A 151 2.02 -7.92 -0.89
C SER A 151 1.24 -7.99 0.44
N PHE A 152 1.04 -9.17 0.98
CA PHE A 152 0.19 -9.47 2.13
C PHE A 152 0.35 -8.54 3.35
N THR A 153 1.50 -7.92 3.53
CA THR A 153 1.76 -6.98 4.63
C THR A 153 1.12 -5.62 4.44
N MET A 154 0.78 -5.27 3.21
CA MET A 154 0.12 -3.99 2.89
C MET A 154 -1.40 -4.08 2.96
N ASP A 155 -1.97 -5.21 2.53
CA ASP A 155 -3.37 -5.32 2.16
C ASP A 155 -4.11 -6.49 2.83
N ALA A 156 -3.43 -7.57 3.16
CA ALA A 156 -4.06 -8.77 3.73
C ALA A 156 -3.96 -8.85 5.25
N LEU A 157 -2.78 -8.55 5.84
CA LEU A 157 -2.55 -8.69 7.28
C LEU A 157 -3.44 -7.73 8.08
N PRO A 158 -4.27 -8.25 9.02
CA PRO A 158 -5.10 -7.40 9.87
C PRO A 158 -4.26 -6.43 10.69
N GLY A 159 -4.77 -5.21 10.87
CA GLY A 159 -4.11 -4.19 11.69
C GLY A 159 -2.92 -3.49 11.03
N THR A 160 -2.56 -3.83 9.79
CA THR A 160 -1.50 -3.11 9.09
C THR A 160 -1.85 -1.64 8.94
N PRO A 161 -0.93 -0.70 9.29
CA PRO A 161 -1.17 0.74 9.16
C PRO A 161 -0.98 1.25 7.73
N GLN A 162 -0.79 0.37 6.77
CA GLN A 162 -0.61 0.74 5.37
C GLN A 162 -1.91 1.28 4.77
N ILE A 163 -1.78 2.28 3.90
CA ILE A 163 -2.91 3.04 3.37
C ILE A 163 -3.93 2.17 2.62
N GLN A 164 -3.50 1.06 2.02
CA GLN A 164 -4.35 0.11 1.34
C GLN A 164 -5.36 -0.57 2.28
N ASN A 165 -4.99 -0.73 3.55
CA ASN A 165 -5.86 -1.27 4.58
C ASN A 165 -6.66 -0.17 5.32
N ILE A 166 -6.34 1.11 5.11
CA ILE A 166 -6.98 2.23 5.81
C ILE A 166 -8.08 2.88 4.94
N ILE A 167 -7.85 3.01 3.64
CA ILE A 167 -8.82 3.64 2.72
C ILE A 167 -10.20 2.98 2.81
N PRO A 168 -10.37 1.65 2.74
CA PRO A 168 -11.70 1.03 2.76
C PRO A 168 -12.48 1.29 4.05
N SER A 169 -11.79 1.55 5.16
CA SER A 169 -12.44 1.75 6.47
C SER A 169 -13.43 2.92 6.49
N THR A 170 -13.15 3.98 5.74
CA THR A 170 -14.01 5.17 5.68
C THR A 170 -15.24 4.96 4.80
N PHE A 171 -15.16 4.06 3.81
CA PHE A 171 -16.28 3.74 2.93
C PHE A 171 -17.22 2.71 3.56
N PHE A 172 -16.65 1.69 4.19
CA PHE A 172 -17.42 0.57 4.78
C PHE A 172 -17.70 0.73 6.28
N ASN A 173 -17.27 1.84 6.90
CA ASN A 173 -17.38 2.08 8.36
C ASN A 173 -16.79 0.94 9.19
N THR A 174 -15.62 0.47 8.79
CA THR A 174 -14.88 -0.63 9.41
C THR A 174 -13.57 -0.14 10.04
N THR A 175 -12.72 -1.06 10.47
CA THR A 175 -11.41 -0.74 11.05
C THR A 175 -10.28 -1.42 10.29
N ALA A 176 -9.03 -1.07 10.59
CA ALA A 176 -7.86 -1.76 10.05
C ALA A 176 -7.85 -3.28 10.35
N TRP A 177 -8.67 -3.72 11.29
CA TRP A 177 -8.81 -5.12 11.72
C TRP A 177 -9.96 -5.86 11.06
N ALA A 178 -10.62 -5.27 10.07
CA ALA A 178 -11.75 -5.86 9.34
C ALA A 178 -11.41 -7.26 8.79
N ALA A 179 -12.35 -8.20 8.95
CA ALA A 179 -12.25 -9.59 8.53
C ALA A 179 -10.88 -10.23 8.82
N PRO A 180 -10.50 -10.36 10.11
CA PRO A 180 -9.13 -10.71 10.48
C PRO A 180 -8.74 -12.12 10.04
N TRP A 181 -9.65 -13.08 10.13
CA TRP A 181 -9.34 -14.47 9.75
C TRP A 181 -9.16 -14.61 8.24
N LEU A 182 -9.99 -13.94 7.45
CA LEU A 182 -9.82 -13.91 5.99
C LEU A 182 -8.48 -13.24 5.61
N GLY A 183 -8.10 -12.19 6.31
CA GLY A 183 -6.81 -11.54 6.12
C GLY A 183 -5.63 -12.46 6.46
N VAL A 184 -5.71 -13.23 7.54
CA VAL A 184 -4.69 -14.23 7.91
C VAL A 184 -4.62 -15.34 6.87
N ILE A 185 -5.75 -15.85 6.39
CA ILE A 185 -5.78 -16.89 5.34
C ILE A 185 -5.15 -16.38 4.05
N GLY A 186 -5.50 -15.17 3.62
CA GLY A 186 -4.88 -14.53 2.45
C GLY A 186 -3.37 -14.34 2.62
N THR A 187 -2.94 -13.92 3.79
CA THR A 187 -1.52 -13.78 4.16
C THR A 187 -0.77 -15.10 4.05
N ILE A 188 -1.30 -16.17 4.65
CA ILE A 188 -0.70 -17.50 4.61
C ILE A 188 -0.60 -17.99 3.17
N PHE A 189 -1.66 -17.81 2.38
CA PHE A 189 -1.67 -18.21 0.97
C PHE A 189 -0.58 -17.47 0.17
N VAL A 190 -0.54 -16.13 0.24
CA VAL A 190 0.45 -15.33 -0.51
C VAL A 190 1.87 -15.68 -0.06
N PHE A 191 2.11 -15.75 1.24
CA PHE A 191 3.42 -16.10 1.79
C PHE A 191 3.87 -17.49 1.33
N CYS A 192 3.06 -18.51 1.52
CA CYS A 192 3.42 -19.89 1.17
C CYS A 192 3.59 -20.06 -0.34
N ALA A 193 2.64 -19.59 -1.15
CA ALA A 193 2.71 -19.69 -2.60
C ALA A 193 3.90 -18.91 -3.16
N GLY A 194 4.13 -17.68 -2.64
CA GLY A 194 5.26 -16.84 -3.03
C GLY A 194 6.61 -17.47 -2.66
N MET A 195 6.75 -17.99 -1.43
CA MET A 195 7.97 -18.69 -1.03
C MET A 195 8.22 -19.97 -1.82
N LEU A 196 7.18 -20.75 -2.11
CA LEU A 196 7.30 -21.94 -2.98
C LEU A 196 7.71 -21.54 -4.40
N PHE A 197 7.17 -20.46 -4.96
CA PHE A 197 7.58 -19.95 -6.25
C PHE A 197 9.07 -19.53 -6.23
N LEU A 198 9.49 -18.71 -5.28
CA LEU A 198 10.88 -18.26 -5.16
C LEU A 198 11.85 -19.43 -4.99
N GLN A 199 11.49 -20.42 -4.16
CA GLN A 199 12.32 -21.61 -3.96
C GLN A 199 12.42 -22.45 -5.24
N ARG A 200 11.35 -22.57 -6.02
CA ARG A 200 11.39 -23.24 -7.34
C ARG A 200 12.30 -22.51 -8.32
N GLN A 201 12.27 -21.16 -8.33
CA GLN A 201 13.17 -20.37 -9.18
C GLN A 201 14.63 -20.53 -8.75
N ARG A 202 14.93 -20.54 -7.46
CA ARG A 202 16.26 -20.84 -6.93
C ARG A 202 16.74 -22.22 -7.35
N ASN A 203 15.93 -23.26 -7.16
CA ASN A 203 16.28 -24.63 -7.52
C ASN A 203 16.50 -24.77 -9.05
N LYS A 204 15.71 -24.08 -9.86
CA LYS A 204 15.88 -24.02 -11.31
C LYS A 204 17.23 -23.38 -11.67
N ALA A 205 17.55 -22.24 -11.07
CA ALA A 205 18.81 -21.53 -11.28
C ALA A 205 20.01 -22.40 -10.91
N GLN A 206 19.95 -23.10 -9.78
CA GLN A 206 21.02 -24.05 -9.37
C GLN A 206 21.23 -25.18 -10.38
N ARG A 207 20.13 -25.73 -10.95
CA ARG A 207 20.20 -26.79 -11.97
C ARG A 207 20.78 -26.30 -13.30
N THR A 208 20.59 -25.04 -13.64
CA THR A 208 21.12 -24.43 -14.87
C THR A 208 22.51 -23.81 -14.67
N GLY A 209 23.08 -23.89 -13.47
CA GLY A 209 24.36 -23.27 -13.14
C GLY A 209 24.30 -21.74 -13.04
N GLU A 210 23.09 -21.14 -12.95
CA GLU A 210 22.93 -19.70 -12.79
C GLU A 210 23.25 -19.32 -11.34
N GLY A 211 24.36 -18.59 -11.14
CA GLY A 211 24.77 -18.04 -9.86
C GLY A 211 24.31 -16.59 -9.67
N TYR A 212 24.94 -15.90 -8.70
CA TYR A 212 24.60 -14.50 -8.37
C TYR A 212 24.75 -13.54 -9.55
N GLY A 213 25.71 -13.80 -10.45
CA GLY A 213 26.03 -13.01 -11.62
C GLY A 213 27.39 -12.33 -11.51
N SER A 214 27.92 -11.86 -12.65
CA SER A 214 29.25 -11.20 -12.76
C SER A 214 29.17 -9.76 -13.27
N ASP A 215 28.17 -9.42 -14.08
CA ASP A 215 27.94 -8.04 -14.57
C ASP A 215 26.96 -7.32 -13.65
N LEU A 216 27.49 -6.76 -12.57
CA LEU A 216 26.70 -6.26 -11.45
C LEU A 216 26.69 -4.73 -11.44
N ARG A 217 25.48 -4.16 -11.41
CA ARG A 217 25.24 -2.73 -11.27
C ARG A 217 24.70 -2.43 -9.87
N ASN A 218 24.98 -1.25 -9.35
CA ASN A 218 24.52 -0.78 -8.03
C ASN A 218 24.81 -1.78 -6.90
N GLU A 219 25.99 -2.42 -6.94
CA GLU A 219 26.39 -3.25 -5.81
C GLU A 219 26.65 -2.37 -4.58
N PRO A 220 26.04 -2.71 -3.45
CA PRO A 220 26.28 -1.98 -2.23
C PRO A 220 27.73 -2.16 -1.77
N GLU A 221 28.35 -1.07 -1.30
CA GLU A 221 29.63 -1.15 -0.61
C GLU A 221 29.50 -2.05 0.62
N THR A 222 30.52 -2.85 0.88
CA THR A 222 30.57 -3.72 2.06
C THR A 222 30.33 -2.87 3.30
N ALA A 223 29.31 -3.20 4.07
CA ALA A 223 28.95 -2.43 5.25
C ALA A 223 30.14 -2.32 6.19
N ALA A 224 30.63 -1.09 6.41
CA ALA A 224 31.62 -0.83 7.44
C ALA A 224 31.12 -1.33 8.80
N ASP A 225 32.03 -1.73 9.68
CA ASP A 225 31.74 -2.16 11.07
C ASP A 225 31.07 -1.03 11.87
N ILE A 226 29.77 -0.80 11.60
CA ILE A 226 28.97 0.18 12.32
C ILE A 226 28.38 -0.54 13.54
N LYS A 227 28.61 0.01 14.74
CA LYS A 227 27.98 -0.46 15.96
C LYS A 227 26.46 -0.31 15.85
N LEU A 228 25.77 -1.44 15.63
CA LEU A 228 24.33 -1.48 15.50
C LEU A 228 23.63 -1.36 16.87
N PRO A 229 22.46 -0.73 16.95
CA PRO A 229 21.61 -0.73 18.14
C PRO A 229 21.22 -2.15 18.57
N ASN A 230 20.76 -2.29 19.83
CA ASN A 230 20.20 -3.56 20.28
C ASN A 230 18.96 -3.94 19.46
N PRO A 231 18.88 -5.16 18.88
CA PRO A 231 17.78 -5.57 18.04
C PRO A 231 16.42 -5.55 18.72
N TRP A 232 16.33 -5.84 20.00
CA TRP A 232 15.07 -5.77 20.76
C TRP A 232 14.57 -4.35 20.92
N ILE A 233 15.49 -3.40 21.15
CA ILE A 233 15.16 -1.97 21.17
C ILE A 233 14.72 -1.52 19.79
N ALA A 234 15.40 -1.96 18.73
CA ALA A 234 15.07 -1.61 17.35
C ALA A 234 13.71 -2.16 16.92
N LEU A 235 13.33 -3.35 17.40
CA LEU A 235 12.05 -3.99 17.10
C LEU A 235 10.88 -3.38 17.87
N SER A 236 11.12 -2.87 19.09
CA SER A 236 10.05 -2.43 19.99
C SER A 236 9.11 -1.34 19.43
N PRO A 237 9.56 -0.32 18.65
CA PRO A 237 8.64 0.66 18.05
C PRO A 237 7.70 0.05 17.01
N LEU A 238 8.17 -0.92 16.23
CA LEU A 238 7.35 -1.58 15.22
C LEU A 238 6.24 -2.42 15.89
N LEU A 239 6.59 -3.18 16.93
CA LEU A 239 5.62 -3.94 17.70
C LEU A 239 4.62 -3.01 18.41
N ALA A 240 5.12 -1.88 18.94
CA ALA A 240 4.28 -0.89 19.60
C ALA A 240 3.24 -0.29 18.63
N VAL A 241 3.59 0.00 17.37
CA VAL A 241 2.63 0.49 16.38
C VAL A 241 1.49 -0.51 16.18
N GLY A 242 1.78 -1.80 16.01
CA GLY A 242 0.75 -2.84 15.84
C GLY A 242 -0.15 -2.98 17.08
N ILE A 243 0.44 -3.08 18.26
CA ILE A 243 -0.28 -3.24 19.54
C ILE A 243 -1.12 -1.99 19.83
N MET A 244 -0.54 -0.81 19.71
CA MET A 244 -1.23 0.45 19.98
C MET A 244 -2.34 0.73 18.98
N ASN A 245 -2.18 0.34 17.71
CA ASN A 245 -3.26 0.42 16.73
C ASN A 245 -4.47 -0.41 17.17
N LEU A 246 -4.25 -1.65 17.67
CA LEU A 246 -5.33 -2.48 18.21
C LEU A 246 -6.00 -1.81 19.43
N LEU A 247 -5.22 -1.35 20.37
CA LEU A 247 -5.73 -0.72 21.59
C LEU A 247 -6.50 0.58 21.30
N PHE A 248 -5.95 1.47 20.46
CA PHE A 248 -6.62 2.71 20.10
C PHE A 248 -7.90 2.47 19.29
N THR A 249 -7.95 1.42 18.46
CA THR A 249 -9.18 1.03 17.77
C THR A 249 -10.31 0.71 18.74
N GLN A 250 -9.99 0.16 19.93
CA GLN A 250 -10.96 -0.12 20.99
C GLN A 250 -11.24 1.10 21.87
N TRP A 251 -10.21 1.88 22.21
CA TRP A 251 -10.34 2.98 23.18
C TRP A 251 -10.98 4.23 22.59
N ILE A 252 -10.72 4.58 21.33
CA ILE A 252 -11.23 5.80 20.72
C ILE A 252 -12.77 5.87 20.76
N PRO A 253 -13.53 4.81 20.39
CA PRO A 253 -14.99 4.83 20.52
C PRO A 253 -15.47 4.93 21.96
N GLN A 254 -14.69 4.42 22.92
CA GLN A 254 -15.02 4.53 24.36
C GLN A 254 -14.81 5.97 24.88
N TRP A 255 -13.77 6.66 24.40
CA TRP A 255 -13.47 8.05 24.83
C TRP A 255 -14.40 9.08 24.21
N TYR A 256 -14.78 8.90 22.95
CA TYR A 256 -15.52 9.92 22.18
C TYR A 256 -16.99 9.54 21.93
N GLY A 257 -17.41 8.29 22.15
CA GLY A 257 -18.75 7.82 21.86
C GLY A 257 -18.99 7.62 20.35
N LYS A 258 -20.26 7.65 19.93
CA LYS A 258 -20.64 7.51 18.52
C LYS A 258 -20.39 8.77 17.71
N THR A 259 -20.67 9.92 18.30
CA THR A 259 -20.48 11.26 17.74
C THR A 259 -19.86 12.17 18.78
N HIS A 260 -18.91 12.99 18.39
CA HIS A 260 -18.27 13.97 19.27
C HIS A 260 -18.43 15.37 18.67
N SER A 261 -18.88 16.31 19.51
CA SER A 261 -19.03 17.72 19.13
C SER A 261 -17.99 18.58 19.83
N LEU A 262 -17.09 19.17 19.04
CA LEU A 262 -16.06 20.06 19.51
C LEU A 262 -16.58 21.50 19.43
N ALA A 263 -16.66 22.18 20.57
CA ALA A 263 -16.98 23.59 20.68
C ALA A 263 -15.88 24.30 21.48
N LEU A 264 -15.02 25.03 20.81
CA LEU A 264 -14.01 25.88 21.46
C LEU A 264 -14.49 27.33 21.49
N PRO A 265 -14.07 28.15 22.49
CA PRO A 265 -14.57 29.52 22.64
C PRO A 265 -14.43 30.43 21.43
N GLY A 266 -13.49 30.15 20.52
CA GLY A 266 -13.30 30.92 19.28
C GLY A 266 -14.05 30.37 18.06
N MET A 267 -14.85 29.33 18.20
CA MET A 267 -15.57 28.71 17.08
C MET A 267 -16.95 29.32 16.92
N ALA A 268 -17.31 29.71 15.69
CA ALA A 268 -18.64 30.22 15.37
C ALA A 268 -19.74 29.14 15.48
N THR A 269 -19.39 27.89 15.11
CA THR A 269 -20.29 26.73 15.16
C THR A 269 -19.51 25.51 15.65
N PRO A 270 -20.14 24.63 16.47
CA PRO A 270 -19.52 23.37 16.87
C PRO A 270 -19.26 22.46 15.66
N VAL A 271 -18.10 21.77 15.69
CA VAL A 271 -17.80 20.75 14.68
C VAL A 271 -18.18 19.37 15.23
N THR A 272 -19.19 18.76 14.61
CA THR A 272 -19.63 17.41 14.98
C THR A 272 -18.95 16.36 14.09
N THR A 273 -18.40 15.35 14.72
CA THR A 273 -17.63 14.27 14.08
C THR A 273 -18.27 12.91 14.35
N GLU A 274 -18.50 12.14 13.31
CA GLU A 274 -18.92 10.73 13.40
C GLU A 274 -17.68 9.86 13.68
N ILE A 275 -17.58 9.33 14.89
CA ILE A 275 -16.38 8.63 15.36
C ILE A 275 -16.14 7.32 14.59
N ALA A 276 -17.18 6.59 14.26
CA ALA A 276 -17.05 5.33 13.52
C ALA A 276 -16.29 5.48 12.19
N LYS A 277 -16.49 6.60 11.48
CA LYS A 277 -15.82 6.90 10.21
C LYS A 277 -14.33 7.24 10.36
N LEU A 278 -13.90 7.70 11.55
CA LEU A 278 -12.55 8.17 11.79
C LEU A 278 -11.73 7.29 12.73
N THR A 279 -12.35 6.31 13.39
CA THR A 279 -11.69 5.44 14.37
C THR A 279 -10.43 4.79 13.80
N ALA A 280 -10.50 4.21 12.61
CA ALA A 280 -9.36 3.56 11.98
C ALA A 280 -8.21 4.54 11.69
N ILE A 281 -8.54 5.72 11.17
CA ILE A 281 -7.56 6.77 10.85
C ILE A 281 -6.89 7.28 12.13
N TRP A 282 -7.66 7.61 13.15
CA TRP A 282 -7.14 8.13 14.41
C TRP A 282 -6.33 7.08 15.17
N ALA A 283 -6.75 5.81 15.16
CA ALA A 283 -6.01 4.72 15.80
C ALA A 283 -4.62 4.55 15.17
N VAL A 284 -4.53 4.55 13.84
CA VAL A 284 -3.25 4.45 13.13
C VAL A 284 -2.38 5.68 13.38
N GLN A 285 -2.94 6.89 13.34
CA GLN A 285 -2.19 8.13 13.62
C GLN A 285 -1.60 8.10 15.04
N ALA A 286 -2.42 7.77 16.05
CA ALA A 286 -1.98 7.69 17.43
C ALA A 286 -0.91 6.60 17.63
N ALA A 287 -1.08 5.43 17.01
CA ALA A 287 -0.10 4.35 17.06
C ALA A 287 1.25 4.76 16.43
N LEU A 288 1.22 5.40 15.26
CA LEU A 288 2.43 5.92 14.62
C LEU A 288 3.12 7.00 15.46
N LEU A 289 2.36 7.87 16.12
CA LEU A 289 2.93 8.86 17.08
C LEU A 289 3.66 8.17 18.23
N VAL A 290 3.08 7.12 18.82
CA VAL A 290 3.76 6.33 19.85
C VAL A 290 5.04 5.71 19.31
N GLY A 291 4.99 5.11 18.13
CA GLY A 291 6.17 4.56 17.46
C GLY A 291 7.26 5.61 17.23
N ILE A 292 6.90 6.80 16.73
CA ILE A 292 7.81 7.93 16.52
C ILE A 292 8.47 8.34 17.83
N LEU A 293 7.70 8.52 18.89
CA LEU A 293 8.21 8.91 20.21
C LEU A 293 9.18 7.87 20.77
N MET A 294 8.90 6.57 20.59
CA MET A 294 9.82 5.50 20.99
C MET A 294 11.12 5.53 20.21
N VAL A 295 11.07 5.72 18.88
CA VAL A 295 12.30 5.82 18.06
C VAL A 295 13.12 7.03 18.47
N LEU A 296 12.48 8.18 18.74
CA LEU A 296 13.18 9.37 19.24
C LEU A 296 13.79 9.12 20.62
N ALA A 297 13.07 8.47 21.53
CA ALA A 297 13.59 8.19 22.88
C ALA A 297 14.82 7.27 22.84
N PHE A 298 14.78 6.22 22.04
CA PHE A 298 15.83 5.22 22.02
C PHE A 298 16.96 5.52 21.01
N GLY A 299 16.65 6.23 19.91
CA GLY A 299 17.57 6.51 18.80
C GLY A 299 18.07 7.94 18.71
N TYR A 300 17.72 8.83 19.65
CA TYR A 300 17.98 10.27 19.57
C TYR A 300 19.40 10.64 19.19
N LYS A 301 20.39 9.99 19.81
CA LYS A 301 21.83 10.26 19.56
C LYS A 301 22.23 10.04 18.10
N ALA A 302 21.63 9.04 17.44
CA ALA A 302 21.92 8.75 16.03
C ALA A 302 21.14 9.69 15.09
N ILE A 303 19.92 10.08 15.51
CA ILE A 303 18.97 10.83 14.68
C ILE A 303 19.28 12.34 14.72
N SER A 304 19.65 12.89 15.90
CA SER A 304 19.69 14.33 16.16
C SER A 304 20.47 15.15 15.11
N ARG A 305 21.60 14.64 14.64
CA ARG A 305 22.44 15.31 13.64
C ARG A 305 21.80 15.41 12.26
N LYS A 306 20.89 14.48 11.91
CA LYS A 306 20.24 14.38 10.60
C LYS A 306 18.73 14.62 10.65
N LEU A 307 18.20 15.00 11.82
CA LEU A 307 16.76 15.13 12.04
C LEU A 307 16.13 16.20 11.12
N ALA A 308 16.79 17.35 10.98
CA ALA A 308 16.27 18.43 10.14
C ALA A 308 16.18 18.06 8.66
N GLU A 309 17.23 17.43 8.13
CA GLU A 309 17.26 16.96 6.73
C GLU A 309 16.29 15.77 6.53
N GLY A 310 16.33 14.81 7.45
CA GLY A 310 15.46 13.63 7.42
C GLY A 310 13.98 13.98 7.51
N SER A 311 13.60 14.97 8.34
CA SER A 311 12.21 15.43 8.43
C SER A 311 11.75 16.09 7.14
N LYS A 312 12.57 16.94 6.49
CA LYS A 312 12.26 17.53 5.18
C LYS A 312 12.05 16.45 4.11
N SER A 313 12.95 15.47 4.05
CA SER A 313 12.82 14.34 3.13
C SER A 313 11.55 13.54 3.36
N ALA A 314 11.20 13.24 4.61
CA ALA A 314 9.97 12.52 4.97
C ALA A 314 8.72 13.32 4.56
N VAL A 315 8.69 14.63 4.85
CA VAL A 315 7.59 15.52 4.45
C VAL A 315 7.43 15.57 2.93
N SER A 316 8.52 15.74 2.18
CA SER A 316 8.48 15.76 0.71
C SER A 316 7.94 14.44 0.13
N GLY A 317 8.38 13.31 0.66
CA GLY A 317 7.89 11.99 0.24
C GLY A 317 6.41 11.79 0.57
N ALA A 318 5.98 12.20 1.76
CA ALA A 318 4.58 12.13 2.18
C ALA A 318 3.66 12.99 1.32
N LEU A 319 4.09 14.23 1.04
CA LEU A 319 3.35 15.15 0.16
C LEU A 319 3.20 14.56 -1.25
N LEU A 320 4.29 14.06 -1.84
CA LEU A 320 4.24 13.48 -3.19
C LEU A 320 3.31 12.26 -3.23
N ALA A 321 3.41 11.35 -2.28
CA ALA A 321 2.56 10.17 -2.21
C ALA A 321 1.08 10.51 -2.00
N ALA A 322 0.79 11.39 -1.04
CA ALA A 322 -0.58 11.81 -0.74
C ALA A 322 -1.22 12.58 -1.91
N MET A 323 -0.47 13.49 -2.55
CA MET A 323 -0.95 14.28 -3.68
C MET A 323 -1.18 13.43 -4.93
N ASN A 324 -0.33 12.43 -5.21
CA ASN A 324 -0.58 11.48 -6.29
C ASN A 324 -1.92 10.76 -6.09
N THR A 325 -2.11 10.11 -4.94
CA THR A 325 -3.34 9.36 -4.65
C THR A 325 -4.57 10.28 -4.58
N ALA A 326 -4.43 11.49 -4.03
CA ALA A 326 -5.52 12.47 -4.00
C ALA A 326 -5.93 12.92 -5.41
N SER A 327 -4.96 13.11 -6.31
CA SER A 327 -5.24 13.47 -7.72
C SER A 327 -5.92 12.31 -8.46
N GLU A 328 -5.52 11.06 -8.19
CA GLU A 328 -6.20 9.87 -8.72
C GLU A 328 -7.63 9.76 -8.18
N TYR A 329 -7.86 10.10 -6.91
CA TYR A 329 -9.19 10.11 -6.31
C TYR A 329 -10.09 11.20 -6.95
N GLY A 330 -9.55 12.41 -7.17
CA GLY A 330 -10.24 13.48 -7.90
C GLY A 330 -10.58 13.09 -9.36
N PHE A 331 -9.62 12.49 -10.06
CA PHE A 331 -9.81 11.92 -11.40
C PHE A 331 -10.94 10.89 -11.41
N GLY A 332 -10.89 9.92 -10.47
CA GLY A 332 -11.92 8.89 -10.37
C GLY A 332 -13.31 9.44 -10.17
N ALA A 333 -13.46 10.45 -9.33
CA ALA A 333 -14.75 11.09 -9.08
C ALA A 333 -15.32 11.81 -10.33
N VAL A 334 -14.46 12.50 -11.09
CA VAL A 334 -14.86 13.13 -12.35
C VAL A 334 -15.26 12.07 -13.37
N ILE A 335 -14.42 11.06 -13.59
CA ILE A 335 -14.73 9.99 -14.56
C ILE A 335 -16.01 9.24 -14.17
N ALA A 336 -16.23 8.98 -12.88
CA ALA A 336 -17.45 8.33 -12.38
C ALA A 336 -18.72 9.12 -12.65
N SER A 337 -18.63 10.45 -12.77
CA SER A 337 -19.76 11.31 -13.11
C SER A 337 -20.10 11.34 -14.60
N LEU A 338 -19.22 10.80 -15.47
CA LEU A 338 -19.43 10.83 -16.92
C LEU A 338 -20.35 9.70 -17.41
N PRO A 339 -21.21 9.95 -18.40
CA PRO A 339 -22.12 8.93 -18.95
C PRO A 339 -21.40 7.65 -19.43
N GLY A 340 -20.17 7.79 -19.94
CA GLY A 340 -19.38 6.64 -20.38
C GLY A 340 -18.98 5.69 -19.27
N PHE A 341 -18.70 6.22 -18.08
CA PHE A 341 -18.38 5.37 -16.93
C PHE A 341 -19.63 4.65 -16.38
N LEU A 342 -20.79 5.28 -16.43
CA LEU A 342 -22.04 4.63 -16.00
C LEU A 342 -22.30 3.34 -16.78
N VAL A 343 -22.04 3.34 -18.11
CA VAL A 343 -22.13 2.13 -18.94
C VAL A 343 -21.10 1.07 -18.50
N LEU A 344 -19.87 1.47 -18.19
CA LEU A 344 -18.85 0.54 -17.67
C LEU A 344 -19.23 -0.01 -16.29
N ALA A 345 -19.75 0.84 -15.42
CA ALA A 345 -20.25 0.45 -14.11
C ALA A 345 -21.42 -0.55 -14.21
N ASP A 346 -22.34 -0.36 -15.17
CA ASP A 346 -23.43 -1.29 -15.41
C ASP A 346 -22.93 -2.66 -15.93
N TRP A 347 -21.88 -2.67 -16.75
CA TRP A 347 -21.22 -3.91 -17.13
C TRP A 347 -20.57 -4.61 -15.94
N LEU A 348 -19.87 -3.87 -15.07
CA LEU A 348 -19.30 -4.43 -13.86
C LEU A 348 -20.39 -4.94 -12.92
N LYS A 349 -21.52 -4.21 -12.76
CA LYS A 349 -22.69 -4.66 -11.99
C LYS A 349 -23.32 -5.94 -12.53
N SER A 350 -23.10 -6.29 -13.80
CA SER A 350 -23.55 -7.56 -14.37
C SER A 350 -22.82 -8.79 -13.78
N ILE A 351 -21.72 -8.60 -13.04
CA ILE A 351 -21.07 -9.68 -12.26
C ILE A 351 -21.97 -9.98 -11.06
N PRO A 352 -22.62 -11.16 -11.01
CA PRO A 352 -23.69 -11.40 -10.06
C PRO A 352 -23.21 -11.48 -8.58
N ASN A 353 -21.95 -11.85 -8.38
CA ASN A 353 -21.38 -12.00 -7.05
C ASN A 353 -20.76 -10.68 -6.56
N PRO A 354 -21.24 -10.07 -5.45
CA PRO A 354 -20.78 -8.77 -4.98
C PRO A 354 -19.28 -8.72 -4.68
N LEU A 355 -18.72 -9.76 -4.05
CA LEU A 355 -17.29 -9.81 -3.72
C LEU A 355 -16.42 -9.96 -4.96
N VAL A 356 -16.86 -10.75 -5.95
CA VAL A 356 -16.14 -10.89 -7.22
C VAL A 356 -16.22 -9.59 -8.03
N ASN A 357 -17.38 -8.93 -8.02
CA ASN A 357 -17.54 -7.62 -8.68
C ASN A 357 -16.55 -6.59 -8.09
N GLU A 358 -16.53 -6.44 -6.77
CA GLU A 358 -15.60 -5.54 -6.11
C GLU A 358 -14.14 -5.91 -6.38
N ALA A 359 -13.79 -7.19 -6.25
CA ALA A 359 -12.44 -7.69 -6.50
C ALA A 359 -11.97 -7.37 -7.92
N VAL A 360 -12.78 -7.66 -8.93
CA VAL A 360 -12.45 -7.40 -10.33
C VAL A 360 -12.32 -5.90 -10.60
N THR A 361 -13.27 -5.10 -10.10
CA THR A 361 -13.28 -3.65 -10.30
C THR A 361 -12.04 -2.99 -9.69
N VAL A 362 -11.73 -3.31 -8.43
CA VAL A 362 -10.58 -2.72 -7.72
C VAL A 362 -9.27 -3.20 -8.35
N THR A 363 -9.13 -4.49 -8.66
CA THR A 363 -7.92 -5.04 -9.29
C THR A 363 -7.67 -4.42 -10.66
N LEU A 364 -8.72 -4.24 -11.48
CA LEU A 364 -8.61 -3.64 -12.81
C LEU A 364 -8.14 -2.19 -12.72
N LEU A 365 -8.75 -1.39 -11.85
CA LEU A 365 -8.41 0.03 -11.72
C LEU A 365 -7.03 0.22 -11.07
N ALA A 366 -6.63 -0.63 -10.12
CA ALA A 366 -5.28 -0.64 -9.57
C ALA A 366 -4.23 -0.98 -10.64
N GLY A 367 -4.54 -1.94 -11.51
CA GLY A 367 -3.69 -2.28 -12.65
C GLY A 367 -3.56 -1.16 -13.67
N ILE A 368 -4.66 -0.51 -14.03
CA ILE A 368 -4.66 0.61 -15.00
C ILE A 368 -3.83 1.79 -14.46
N THR A 369 -4.04 2.17 -13.21
CA THR A 369 -3.33 3.31 -12.61
C THR A 369 -1.89 2.99 -12.22
N GLY A 370 -1.54 1.71 -12.05
CA GLY A 370 -0.26 1.28 -11.49
C GLY A 370 -0.09 1.68 -10.03
N SER A 371 -1.21 1.82 -9.30
CA SER A 371 -1.24 2.28 -7.92
C SER A 371 -2.34 1.55 -7.14
N ALA A 372 -1.97 0.80 -6.11
CA ALA A 372 -2.94 0.12 -5.24
C ALA A 372 -3.93 1.11 -4.61
N SER A 373 -3.41 2.14 -3.93
CA SER A 373 -4.23 3.15 -3.26
C SER A 373 -5.03 4.00 -4.24
N GLY A 374 -4.43 4.36 -5.37
CA GLY A 374 -5.09 5.16 -6.42
C GLY A 374 -6.23 4.41 -7.07
N GLY A 375 -5.98 3.21 -7.58
CA GLY A 375 -7.02 2.40 -8.24
C GLY A 375 -8.17 2.03 -7.32
N MET A 376 -7.87 1.65 -6.07
CA MET A 376 -8.91 1.41 -5.06
C MET A 376 -9.70 2.68 -4.74
N SER A 377 -9.03 3.82 -4.62
CA SER A 377 -9.70 5.10 -4.36
C SER A 377 -10.67 5.46 -5.48
N ILE A 378 -10.28 5.24 -6.75
CA ILE A 378 -11.16 5.43 -7.91
C ILE A 378 -12.38 4.49 -7.83
N ALA A 379 -12.14 3.19 -7.58
CA ALA A 379 -13.20 2.20 -7.48
C ALA A 379 -14.23 2.55 -6.39
N LEU A 380 -13.72 2.85 -5.18
CA LEU A 380 -14.59 3.15 -4.04
C LEU A 380 -15.27 4.51 -4.17
N ALA A 381 -14.61 5.53 -4.74
CA ALA A 381 -15.25 6.81 -5.04
C ALA A 381 -16.44 6.64 -5.98
N ALA A 382 -16.30 5.75 -6.97
CA ALA A 382 -17.32 5.55 -8.01
C ALA A 382 -18.43 4.59 -7.57
N MET A 383 -18.12 3.52 -6.85
CA MET A 383 -19.01 2.36 -6.71
C MET A 383 -19.24 1.89 -5.26
N ALA A 384 -18.70 2.58 -4.23
CA ALA A 384 -18.85 2.10 -2.85
C ALA A 384 -20.30 1.93 -2.42
N ASN A 385 -21.19 2.85 -2.82
CA ASN A 385 -22.62 2.75 -2.49
C ASN A 385 -23.26 1.51 -3.14
N ASP A 386 -22.89 1.20 -4.39
CA ASP A 386 -23.37 0.03 -5.11
C ASP A 386 -22.86 -1.27 -4.42
N PHE A 387 -21.59 -1.29 -4.04
CA PHE A 387 -20.98 -2.42 -3.31
C PHE A 387 -21.67 -2.63 -1.96
N ILE A 388 -21.92 -1.58 -1.19
CA ILE A 388 -22.63 -1.65 0.10
C ILE A 388 -24.05 -2.18 -0.10
N ALA A 389 -24.78 -1.65 -1.09
CA ALA A 389 -26.14 -2.10 -1.39
C ALA A 389 -26.18 -3.59 -1.78
N ALA A 390 -25.25 -4.02 -2.64
CA ALA A 390 -25.13 -5.43 -3.05
C ALA A 390 -24.71 -6.34 -1.88
N ALA A 391 -23.81 -5.89 -1.01
CA ALA A 391 -23.40 -6.62 0.18
C ALA A 391 -24.58 -6.83 1.14
N HIS A 392 -25.36 -5.79 1.41
CA HIS A 392 -26.57 -5.88 2.25
C HIS A 392 -27.61 -6.83 1.65
N ALA A 393 -27.87 -6.73 0.33
CA ALA A 393 -28.80 -7.63 -0.36
C ALA A 393 -28.39 -9.10 -0.30
N ALA A 394 -27.06 -9.36 -0.27
CA ALA A 394 -26.48 -10.71 -0.17
C ALA A 394 -26.15 -11.15 1.27
N ASN A 395 -26.47 -10.34 2.29
CA ASN A 395 -26.11 -10.58 3.71
C ASN A 395 -24.61 -10.77 3.92
N ILE A 396 -23.77 -10.02 3.20
CA ILE A 396 -22.31 -10.04 3.33
C ILE A 396 -21.89 -8.96 4.33
N PRO A 397 -21.09 -9.27 5.37
CA PRO A 397 -20.56 -8.28 6.29
C PRO A 397 -19.65 -7.28 5.57
N LEU A 398 -19.74 -5.98 5.91
CA LEU A 398 -18.93 -4.93 5.29
C LEU A 398 -17.43 -5.09 5.59
N GLU A 399 -17.07 -5.79 6.67
CA GLU A 399 -15.69 -6.18 6.97
C GLU A 399 -15.10 -7.09 5.88
N VAL A 400 -15.93 -7.97 5.28
CA VAL A 400 -15.50 -8.83 4.16
C VAL A 400 -15.26 -7.99 2.91
N MET A 401 -16.16 -7.04 2.60
CA MET A 401 -15.98 -6.07 1.51
C MET A 401 -14.67 -5.29 1.70
N HIS A 402 -14.45 -4.75 2.90
CA HIS A 402 -13.19 -4.05 3.22
C HIS A 402 -11.96 -4.92 2.90
N ARG A 403 -11.93 -6.17 3.36
CA ARG A 403 -10.77 -7.06 3.16
C ARG A 403 -10.58 -7.40 1.69
N VAL A 404 -11.66 -7.65 0.97
CA VAL A 404 -11.61 -7.92 -0.47
C VAL A 404 -11.11 -6.69 -1.22
N ALA A 405 -11.63 -5.48 -0.95
CA ALA A 405 -11.14 -4.24 -1.56
C ALA A 405 -9.65 -4.01 -1.29
N ALA A 406 -9.23 -4.14 -0.02
CA ALA A 406 -7.83 -3.98 0.36
C ALA A 406 -6.91 -4.94 -0.42
N MET A 407 -7.22 -6.24 -0.40
CA MET A 407 -6.41 -7.26 -1.09
C MET A 407 -6.46 -7.11 -2.61
N ALA A 408 -7.63 -6.78 -3.17
CA ALA A 408 -7.79 -6.57 -4.61
C ALA A 408 -6.97 -5.37 -5.11
N SER A 409 -6.78 -4.34 -4.29
CA SER A 409 -5.94 -3.19 -4.62
C SER A 409 -4.47 -3.58 -4.85
N GLY A 410 -3.96 -4.54 -4.08
CA GLY A 410 -2.64 -5.12 -4.26
C GLY A 410 -2.53 -6.15 -5.38
N GLY A 411 -3.62 -6.51 -6.05
CA GLY A 411 -3.63 -7.54 -7.09
C GLY A 411 -2.73 -7.19 -8.28
N MET A 412 -3.15 -6.27 -9.12
CA MET A 412 -2.42 -5.85 -10.33
C MET A 412 -1.67 -4.52 -10.17
N ASP A 413 -1.38 -4.08 -8.97
CA ASP A 413 -0.69 -2.82 -8.70
C ASP A 413 0.80 -2.85 -9.08
N THR A 414 1.43 -4.03 -9.12
CA THR A 414 2.85 -4.21 -9.43
C THR A 414 3.13 -4.47 -10.92
N LEU A 415 2.35 -3.85 -11.81
CA LEU A 415 2.63 -3.83 -13.26
C LEU A 415 3.89 -3.00 -13.59
N PRO A 416 4.49 -3.13 -14.79
CA PRO A 416 5.79 -2.55 -15.09
C PRO A 416 5.88 -1.02 -14.91
N HIS A 417 4.77 -0.33 -15.04
CA HIS A 417 4.67 1.14 -14.90
C HIS A 417 4.45 1.61 -13.44
N ASN A 418 4.30 0.70 -12.49
CA ASN A 418 4.18 1.07 -11.08
C ASN A 418 5.48 1.73 -10.56
N GLY A 419 5.35 2.87 -9.88
CA GLY A 419 6.49 3.63 -9.35
C GLY A 419 7.34 2.86 -8.34
N ALA A 420 6.73 1.97 -7.55
CA ALA A 420 7.45 1.13 -6.60
C ALA A 420 8.29 0.05 -7.29
N VAL A 421 7.76 -0.55 -8.37
CA VAL A 421 8.50 -1.52 -9.20
C VAL A 421 9.67 -0.84 -9.89
N ILE A 422 9.46 0.34 -10.48
CA ILE A 422 10.53 1.14 -11.11
C ILE A 422 11.62 1.45 -10.10
N THR A 423 11.25 1.93 -8.91
CA THR A 423 12.20 2.24 -7.83
C THR A 423 12.96 0.99 -7.37
N LEU A 424 12.28 -0.13 -7.17
CA LEU A 424 12.87 -1.40 -6.76
C LEU A 424 13.92 -1.88 -7.76
N LEU A 425 13.60 -1.83 -9.05
CA LEU A 425 14.53 -2.20 -10.12
C LEU A 425 15.71 -1.23 -10.21
N ALA A 426 15.47 0.09 -10.10
CA ALA A 426 16.53 1.10 -10.10
C ALA A 426 17.51 0.89 -8.93
N VAL A 427 17.00 0.67 -7.70
CA VAL A 427 17.84 0.44 -6.51
C VAL A 427 18.67 -0.83 -6.65
N THR A 428 18.09 -1.90 -7.19
CA THR A 428 18.81 -3.16 -7.38
C THR A 428 19.73 -3.16 -8.60
N GLY A 429 19.69 -2.12 -9.43
CA GLY A 429 20.48 -2.02 -10.67
C GLY A 429 20.04 -3.02 -11.74
N LEU A 430 18.79 -3.46 -11.69
CA LEU A 430 18.22 -4.44 -12.63
C LEU A 430 17.20 -3.79 -13.55
N THR A 431 17.08 -4.33 -14.75
CA THR A 431 16.07 -3.91 -15.73
C THR A 431 14.80 -4.75 -15.63
N HIS A 432 13.70 -4.26 -16.22
CA HIS A 432 12.48 -5.06 -16.36
C HIS A 432 12.73 -6.40 -17.06
N ARG A 433 13.61 -6.44 -18.08
CA ARG A 433 13.94 -7.68 -18.81
C ARG A 433 14.57 -8.74 -17.91
N GLU A 434 15.40 -8.31 -16.96
CA GLU A 434 16.16 -9.20 -16.08
C GLU A 434 15.31 -9.76 -14.92
N ALA A 435 14.46 -8.94 -14.30
CA ALA A 435 13.83 -9.31 -13.03
C ALA A 435 12.29 -9.23 -13.00
N TYR A 436 11.65 -8.53 -13.94
CA TYR A 436 10.21 -8.28 -13.85
C TYR A 436 9.36 -9.55 -13.96
N LYS A 437 9.82 -10.57 -14.69
CA LYS A 437 9.08 -11.83 -14.79
C LYS A 437 8.79 -12.46 -13.43
N ASP A 438 9.76 -12.42 -12.53
CA ASP A 438 9.61 -13.00 -11.18
C ASP A 438 8.70 -12.12 -10.31
N ILE A 439 8.76 -10.77 -10.45
CA ILE A 439 7.82 -9.85 -9.80
C ILE A 439 6.39 -10.11 -10.29
N PHE A 440 6.20 -10.29 -11.61
CA PHE A 440 4.88 -10.54 -12.20
C PHE A 440 4.25 -11.85 -11.69
N CYS A 441 5.04 -12.88 -11.43
CA CYS A 441 4.52 -14.10 -10.81
C CYS A 441 4.01 -13.85 -9.37
N ILE A 442 4.68 -12.98 -8.59
CA ILE A 442 4.17 -12.56 -7.27
C ILE A 442 2.86 -11.78 -7.45
N THR A 443 2.76 -10.91 -8.46
CA THR A 443 1.53 -10.18 -8.81
C THR A 443 0.36 -11.14 -9.04
N LEU A 444 0.57 -12.20 -9.83
CA LEU A 444 -0.46 -13.22 -10.08
C LEU A 444 -0.86 -13.97 -8.82
N ILE A 445 0.10 -14.29 -7.94
CA ILE A 445 -0.18 -14.95 -6.65
C ILE A 445 -1.06 -14.05 -5.76
N LYS A 446 -0.75 -12.76 -5.67
CA LYS A 446 -1.57 -11.78 -4.91
C LYS A 446 -2.99 -11.69 -5.47
N THR A 447 -3.11 -11.58 -6.79
CA THR A 447 -4.41 -11.50 -7.47
C THR A 447 -5.24 -12.77 -7.20
N LEU A 448 -4.63 -13.94 -7.28
CA LEU A 448 -5.31 -15.20 -6.99
C LEU A 448 -5.75 -15.29 -5.52
N ALA A 449 -4.96 -14.76 -4.59
CA ALA A 449 -5.27 -14.78 -3.16
C ALA A 449 -6.62 -14.12 -2.82
N VAL A 450 -7.02 -13.10 -3.56
CA VAL A 450 -8.32 -12.43 -3.39
C VAL A 450 -9.45 -13.43 -3.61
N PHE A 451 -9.38 -14.21 -4.69
CA PHE A 451 -10.39 -15.21 -5.02
C PHE A 451 -10.36 -16.42 -4.06
N VAL A 452 -9.19 -16.77 -3.53
CA VAL A 452 -9.06 -17.79 -2.46
C VAL A 452 -9.80 -17.31 -1.20
N VAL A 453 -9.62 -16.05 -0.82
CA VAL A 453 -10.31 -15.47 0.35
C VAL A 453 -11.83 -15.42 0.12
N ILE A 454 -12.28 -14.98 -1.06
CA ILE A 454 -13.70 -14.98 -1.44
C ILE A 454 -14.28 -16.40 -1.36
N GLY A 455 -13.59 -17.38 -1.96
CA GLY A 455 -14.01 -18.78 -1.91
C GLY A 455 -14.08 -19.34 -0.47
N THR A 456 -13.11 -18.97 0.37
CA THR A 456 -13.10 -19.35 1.79
C THR A 456 -14.29 -18.76 2.54
N PHE A 457 -14.59 -17.48 2.33
CA PHE A 457 -15.77 -16.86 2.94
C PHE A 457 -17.06 -17.59 2.57
N TYR A 458 -17.29 -17.85 1.28
CA TYR A 458 -18.51 -18.55 0.85
C TYR A 458 -18.57 -20.00 1.31
N ALA A 459 -17.44 -20.67 1.49
CA ALA A 459 -17.41 -22.05 1.94
C ALA A 459 -17.60 -22.19 3.46
N THR A 460 -17.16 -21.19 4.25
CA THR A 460 -17.05 -21.34 5.71
C THR A 460 -17.82 -20.29 6.51
N GLY A 461 -18.15 -19.14 5.93
CA GLY A 461 -18.71 -17.98 6.64
C GLY A 461 -17.72 -17.28 7.59
N ILE A 462 -16.42 -17.62 7.55
CA ILE A 462 -15.40 -17.00 8.40
C ILE A 462 -15.16 -15.55 7.96
N VAL A 463 -15.05 -14.68 8.95
CA VAL A 463 -14.80 -13.24 8.76
C VAL A 463 -13.47 -12.81 9.40
#